data_29b80ca3b4d47148fbad6219fd56877b
#
_entry.id   29b80ca3b4d47148fbad6219fd56877b
#
_cell.length_a   1.000
_cell.length_b   1.000
_cell.length_c   1.000
_cell.angle_alpha   90.00
_cell.angle_beta   90.00
_cell.angle_gamma   90.00
#
_symmetry.space_group_name_H-M   'P 1'
#
loop_
_entity.id
_entity.type
_entity.pdbx_description
1 polymer ?
#
loop_
_entity_poly.entity_id
_entity_poly.type
_entity_poly.pdbx_seq_one_letter_code
_entity_poly.pdbx_strand_id
1 'polypeptide(L)'
;EPSDMQIAPQGSSPENAPDPKAKKLGFFAERKLRKALDQYKRELDEWQETHDQLSQFEQEATSFYGSSEAVDGLILRAKEKAFLVAAGAVLIEPRTMPGQYVGGSRGTSFRVMKGVSFRVGSSRGTYQPGPTSPTPIDTGQAVITDQRVIFGGTKASREWAYTKLIGYSHADDGSWTAIQVSNRQKTSGIGYGTEHGDLFRFRLELAIATWRGSGRDTLIDDLRSQIREHEASRPVEPQPL
;
A
#
# COMPACT_ATOMS: atom_id res chain seq x y z
N GLU A 1 55.15 -5.70 -87.82
CA GLU A 1 55.21 -6.67 -86.68
C GLU A 1 55.20 -5.91 -85.37
N PRO A 2 54.26 -6.16 -84.49
CA PRO A 2 54.19 -5.42 -83.23
C PRO A 2 54.77 -6.22 -82.08
N SER A 3 55.49 -5.54 -81.24
CA SER A 3 56.09 -6.01 -79.99
C SER A 3 55.07 -6.25 -78.93
N ASP A 4 55.05 -7.47 -78.35
CA ASP A 4 54.33 -7.84 -77.20
C ASP A 4 54.86 -7.13 -75.91
N MET A 5 54.04 -6.35 -75.28
CA MET A 5 54.32 -5.74 -73.99
C MET A 5 53.59 -6.50 -72.94
N GLN A 6 54.30 -7.35 -72.21
CA GLN A 6 53.77 -8.07 -71.04
C GLN A 6 53.56 -7.09 -69.87
N ILE A 7 52.29 -7.00 -69.39
CA ILE A 7 51.98 -6.29 -68.22
C ILE A 7 51.99 -7.30 -67.04
N ALA A 8 52.82 -7.07 -66.02
CA ALA A 8 52.90 -7.82 -64.81
C ALA A 8 51.65 -7.58 -63.93
N PRO A 9 51.11 -8.57 -63.18
CA PRO A 9 49.98 -8.38 -62.29
C PRO A 9 50.43 -7.61 -61.07
N GLN A 10 49.71 -6.51 -60.80
CA GLN A 10 49.82 -5.75 -59.54
C GLN A 10 49.28 -6.60 -58.34
N GLY A 11 50.11 -6.65 -57.30
CA GLY A 11 49.83 -7.37 -56.08
C GLY A 11 48.54 -6.88 -55.34
N SER A 12 47.72 -7.79 -55.02
CA SER A 12 46.59 -7.59 -54.13
C SER A 12 47.05 -7.20 -52.71
N SER A 13 46.65 -6.01 -52.29
CA SER A 13 46.81 -5.56 -50.91
C SER A 13 46.14 -6.54 -49.92
N PRO A 14 46.70 -6.82 -48.75
CA PRO A 14 46.11 -7.72 -47.80
C PRO A 14 44.81 -7.10 -47.26
N GLU A 15 43.74 -7.85 -47.45
CA GLU A 15 42.39 -7.62 -46.93
C GLU A 15 42.45 -7.44 -45.43
N ASN A 16 41.88 -6.34 -44.97
CA ASN A 16 41.83 -5.89 -43.59
C ASN A 16 41.15 -6.96 -42.70
N ALA A 17 41.92 -7.79 -42.04
CA ALA A 17 41.37 -8.70 -41.02
C ALA A 17 40.76 -7.87 -39.87
N PRO A 18 39.54 -8.10 -39.47
CA PRO A 18 38.89 -7.31 -38.41
C PRO A 18 39.66 -7.44 -37.10
N ASP A 19 39.99 -6.29 -36.51
CA ASP A 19 40.70 -6.17 -35.24
C ASP A 19 39.95 -6.97 -34.12
N PRO A 20 40.62 -7.94 -33.47
CA PRO A 20 39.99 -8.73 -32.40
C PRO A 20 39.54 -7.89 -31.19
N LYS A 21 40.08 -6.67 -31.04
CA LYS A 21 39.62 -5.70 -30.02
C LYS A 21 38.29 -5.07 -30.39
N ALA A 22 38.02 -4.83 -31.69
CA ALA A 22 36.73 -4.33 -32.15
C ALA A 22 35.58 -5.33 -31.90
N LYS A 23 35.83 -6.63 -32.06
CA LYS A 23 34.86 -7.69 -31.70
C LYS A 23 34.56 -7.74 -30.20
N LYS A 24 35.52 -7.50 -29.32
CA LYS A 24 35.30 -7.47 -27.85
C LYS A 24 34.53 -6.24 -27.42
N LEU A 25 34.76 -5.08 -28.03
CA LEU A 25 33.97 -3.87 -27.75
C LEU A 25 32.52 -4.04 -28.21
N GLY A 26 32.26 -4.64 -29.38
CA GLY A 26 30.91 -4.97 -29.83
C GLY A 26 30.15 -5.90 -28.88
N PHE A 27 30.80 -6.96 -28.39
CA PHE A 27 30.21 -7.89 -27.46
C PHE A 27 29.83 -7.26 -26.10
N PHE A 28 30.67 -6.38 -25.57
CA PHE A 28 30.34 -5.66 -24.32
C PHE A 28 29.22 -4.63 -24.52
N ALA A 29 29.20 -3.94 -25.65
CA ALA A 29 28.14 -3.00 -26.00
C ALA A 29 26.80 -3.71 -26.18
N GLU A 30 26.75 -4.85 -26.88
CA GLU A 30 25.57 -5.68 -27.03
C GLU A 30 25.06 -6.20 -25.70
N ARG A 31 25.94 -6.69 -24.81
CA ARG A 31 25.57 -7.16 -23.48
C ARG A 31 25.00 -6.03 -22.60
N LYS A 32 25.57 -4.82 -22.70
CA LYS A 32 25.09 -3.63 -22.01
C LYS A 32 23.71 -3.21 -22.52
N LEU A 33 23.53 -3.19 -23.84
CA LEU A 33 22.25 -2.88 -24.48
C LEU A 33 21.18 -3.89 -24.09
N ARG A 34 21.50 -5.19 -24.10
CA ARG A 34 20.56 -6.26 -23.68
C ARG A 34 20.09 -6.06 -22.23
N LYS A 35 21.02 -5.76 -21.31
CA LYS A 35 20.64 -5.47 -19.92
C LYS A 35 19.76 -4.22 -19.80
N ALA A 36 20.06 -3.18 -20.56
CA ALA A 36 19.25 -1.96 -20.56
C ALA A 36 17.85 -2.21 -21.14
N LEU A 37 17.74 -3.03 -22.19
CA LEU A 37 16.44 -3.44 -22.75
C LEU A 37 15.63 -4.32 -21.77
N ASP A 38 16.29 -5.24 -21.05
CA ASP A 38 15.61 -6.07 -20.04
C ASP A 38 15.13 -5.22 -18.84
N GLN A 39 15.89 -4.20 -18.49
CA GLN A 39 15.48 -3.23 -17.45
C GLN A 39 14.31 -2.37 -17.96
N TYR A 40 14.42 -1.80 -19.14
CA TYR A 40 13.37 -1.00 -19.78
C TYR A 40 12.05 -1.77 -19.87
N LYS A 41 12.08 -3.06 -20.25
CA LYS A 41 10.86 -3.88 -20.30
C LYS A 41 10.19 -3.99 -18.94
N ARG A 42 10.94 -4.27 -17.87
CA ARG A 42 10.37 -4.33 -16.51
C ARG A 42 9.77 -3.00 -16.08
N GLU A 43 10.50 -1.90 -16.31
CA GLU A 43 10.03 -0.56 -16.00
C GLU A 43 8.77 -0.19 -16.81
N LEU A 44 8.69 -0.64 -18.06
CA LEU A 44 7.53 -0.43 -18.91
C LEU A 44 6.32 -1.25 -18.44
N ASP A 45 6.53 -2.51 -18.04
CA ASP A 45 5.48 -3.37 -17.52
C ASP A 45 4.90 -2.78 -16.21
N GLU A 46 5.76 -2.38 -15.26
CA GLU A 46 5.37 -1.72 -14.01
C GLU A 46 4.64 -0.38 -14.28
N TRP A 47 5.13 0.38 -15.24
CA TRP A 47 4.50 1.62 -15.66
C TRP A 47 3.11 1.36 -16.24
N GLN A 48 2.96 0.34 -17.09
CA GLN A 48 1.69 -0.03 -17.71
C GLN A 48 0.67 -0.48 -16.68
N GLU A 49 1.06 -1.32 -15.72
CA GLU A 49 0.19 -1.77 -14.62
C GLU A 49 -0.35 -0.59 -13.82
N THR A 50 0.51 0.37 -13.48
CA THR A 50 0.10 1.58 -12.75
C THR A 50 -0.83 2.46 -13.60
N HIS A 51 -0.53 2.62 -14.90
CA HIS A 51 -1.35 3.39 -15.81
C HIS A 51 -2.76 2.80 -15.96
N ASP A 52 -2.84 1.48 -16.11
CA ASP A 52 -4.11 0.76 -16.26
C ASP A 52 -4.93 0.86 -14.96
N GLN A 53 -4.30 0.76 -13.80
CA GLN A 53 -4.95 0.93 -12.50
C GLN A 53 -5.52 2.34 -12.33
N LEU A 54 -4.74 3.37 -12.61
CA LEU A 54 -5.22 4.77 -12.54
C LEU A 54 -6.37 5.03 -13.51
N SER A 55 -6.28 4.49 -14.72
CA SER A 55 -7.33 4.61 -15.74
C SER A 55 -8.62 3.89 -15.31
N GLN A 56 -8.49 2.72 -14.69
CA GLN A 56 -9.62 2.00 -14.12
C GLN A 56 -10.28 2.81 -13.00
N PHE A 57 -9.50 3.38 -12.09
CA PHE A 57 -10.02 4.21 -11.01
C PHE A 57 -10.75 5.46 -11.52
N GLU A 58 -10.24 6.12 -12.55
CA GLU A 58 -10.91 7.25 -13.19
C GLU A 58 -12.24 6.83 -13.82
N GLN A 59 -12.27 5.72 -14.55
CA GLN A 59 -13.49 5.18 -15.13
C GLN A 59 -14.52 4.81 -14.06
N GLU A 60 -14.10 4.17 -12.98
CA GLU A 60 -14.96 3.82 -11.85
C GLU A 60 -15.46 5.09 -11.11
N ALA A 61 -14.58 6.06 -10.89
CA ALA A 61 -14.96 7.33 -10.31
C ALA A 61 -16.00 8.05 -11.16
N THR A 62 -16.02 7.86 -12.45
CA THR A 62 -16.99 8.47 -13.37
C THR A 62 -18.34 7.74 -13.40
N SER A 63 -18.35 6.41 -13.39
CA SER A 63 -19.53 5.60 -13.72
C SER A 63 -20.08 4.75 -12.57
N PHE A 64 -19.28 4.40 -11.55
CA PHE A 64 -19.71 3.50 -10.49
C PHE A 64 -20.36 4.24 -9.33
N TYR A 65 -21.59 3.88 -8.99
CA TYR A 65 -22.40 4.46 -7.91
C TYR A 65 -22.79 3.44 -6.84
N GLY A 66 -22.00 2.38 -6.70
CA GLY A 66 -22.24 1.29 -5.76
C GLY A 66 -23.25 0.26 -6.24
N SER A 67 -23.19 -0.93 -5.64
CA SER A 67 -24.14 -2.03 -5.88
C SER A 67 -25.24 -2.04 -4.83
N SER A 68 -26.44 -2.40 -5.25
CA SER A 68 -27.60 -2.63 -4.36
C SER A 68 -27.78 -4.11 -4.02
N GLU A 69 -26.81 -4.96 -4.38
CA GLU A 69 -26.85 -6.36 -4.05
C GLU A 69 -26.74 -6.59 -2.56
N ALA A 70 -27.40 -7.65 -2.08
CA ALA A 70 -27.32 -8.06 -0.70
C ALA A 70 -25.88 -8.49 -0.36
N VAL A 71 -25.41 -8.08 0.81
CA VAL A 71 -24.12 -8.49 1.34
C VAL A 71 -24.32 -9.55 2.39
N ASP A 72 -23.74 -10.73 2.18
CA ASP A 72 -23.86 -11.83 3.13
C ASP A 72 -23.39 -11.44 4.54
N GLY A 73 -24.21 -11.76 5.54
CA GLY A 73 -23.89 -11.53 6.95
C GLY A 73 -23.98 -10.08 7.43
N LEU A 74 -24.32 -9.11 6.56
CA LEU A 74 -24.47 -7.71 6.92
C LEU A 74 -25.78 -7.12 6.35
N ILE A 75 -26.46 -6.34 7.17
CA ILE A 75 -27.72 -5.69 6.78
C ILE A 75 -27.43 -4.26 6.34
N LEU A 76 -27.63 -3.98 5.06
CA LEU A 76 -27.61 -2.64 4.51
C LEU A 76 -28.94 -1.92 4.82
N ARG A 77 -28.90 -0.61 4.95
CA ARG A 77 -30.09 0.24 5.12
C ARG A 77 -30.85 0.33 3.79
N ALA A 78 -32.10 0.79 3.85
CA ALA A 78 -32.88 1.03 2.66
C ALA A 78 -32.15 2.02 1.74
N LYS A 79 -31.99 1.65 0.46
CA LYS A 79 -31.27 2.40 -0.58
C LYS A 79 -29.75 2.58 -0.34
N GLU A 80 -29.19 1.97 0.70
CA GLU A 80 -27.73 1.97 0.89
C GLU A 80 -27.06 1.08 -0.16
N LYS A 81 -25.97 1.59 -0.76
CA LYS A 81 -25.23 0.89 -1.82
C LYS A 81 -23.83 0.54 -1.38
N ALA A 82 -23.42 -0.69 -1.65
CA ALA A 82 -22.07 -1.15 -1.36
C ALA A 82 -21.09 -0.69 -2.45
N PHE A 83 -19.96 -0.13 -2.03
CA PHE A 83 -18.85 0.26 -2.88
C PHE A 83 -17.74 -0.77 -2.88
N LEU A 84 -17.56 -1.48 -1.77
CA LEU A 84 -16.59 -2.57 -1.64
C LEU A 84 -17.06 -3.53 -0.56
N VAL A 85 -16.89 -4.81 -0.81
CA VAL A 85 -16.99 -5.89 0.18
C VAL A 85 -15.62 -6.54 0.29
N ALA A 86 -14.98 -6.40 1.45
CA ALA A 86 -13.67 -6.94 1.75
C ALA A 86 -13.80 -8.10 2.75
N ALA A 87 -13.70 -9.32 2.26
CA ALA A 87 -13.63 -10.51 3.10
C ALA A 87 -12.25 -10.63 3.74
N GLY A 88 -12.18 -11.23 4.94
CA GLY A 88 -10.92 -11.39 5.67
C GLY A 88 -10.36 -10.10 6.25
N ALA A 89 -11.15 -9.03 6.26
CA ALA A 89 -10.76 -7.77 6.89
C ALA A 89 -10.53 -7.93 8.39
N VAL A 90 -9.64 -7.13 8.95
CA VAL A 90 -9.24 -7.18 10.36
C VAL A 90 -9.68 -5.89 11.05
N LEU A 91 -10.44 -6.03 12.14
CA LEU A 91 -10.72 -4.89 13.01
C LEU A 91 -9.49 -4.54 13.83
N ILE A 92 -9.04 -3.30 13.74
CA ILE A 92 -7.89 -2.78 14.48
C ILE A 92 -8.38 -1.73 15.48
N GLU A 93 -8.04 -1.93 16.76
CA GLU A 93 -8.34 -0.97 17.83
C GLU A 93 -7.09 -0.68 18.67
N PRO A 94 -6.94 0.55 19.19
CA PRO A 94 -5.83 0.86 20.08
C PRO A 94 -6.02 0.14 21.41
N ARG A 95 -5.02 -0.67 21.77
CA ARG A 95 -4.94 -1.36 23.07
C ARG A 95 -3.75 -0.84 23.84
N THR A 96 -4.02 -0.47 25.10
CA THR A 96 -2.96 -0.10 26.04
C THR A 96 -2.35 -1.40 26.59
N MET A 97 -1.05 -1.54 26.44
CA MET A 97 -0.30 -2.63 27.03
C MET A 97 -0.37 -2.56 28.56
N PRO A 98 -0.18 -3.68 29.27
CA PRO A 98 -0.08 -3.66 30.73
C PRO A 98 0.99 -2.67 31.17
N GLY A 99 0.63 -1.78 32.08
CA GLY A 99 1.58 -0.85 32.66
C GLY A 99 2.51 -1.55 33.67
N GLN A 100 3.62 -0.91 33.95
CA GLN A 100 4.59 -1.39 34.92
C GLN A 100 4.58 -0.50 36.17
N TYR A 101 4.70 -1.12 37.33
CA TYR A 101 5.04 -0.39 38.56
C TYR A 101 6.54 -0.14 38.57
N VAL A 102 6.93 1.13 38.38
CA VAL A 102 8.33 1.55 38.51
C VAL A 102 8.52 2.15 39.91
N GLY A 103 9.19 1.42 40.76
CA GLY A 103 9.47 1.89 42.12
C GLY A 103 10.29 0.90 42.90
N GLY A 104 11.06 1.41 43.87
CA GLY A 104 11.83 0.60 44.79
C GLY A 104 11.05 0.29 46.05
N SER A 105 11.05 -0.95 46.50
CA SER A 105 10.60 -1.31 47.85
C SER A 105 11.82 -1.47 48.76
N ARG A 106 11.93 -0.64 49.78
CA ARG A 106 12.86 -0.86 50.91
C ARG A 106 12.05 -1.40 52.05
N GLY A 107 12.39 -2.64 52.49
CA GLY A 107 11.76 -3.26 53.62
C GLY A 107 12.69 -4.26 54.27
N THR A 108 12.69 -4.28 55.60
CA THR A 108 13.44 -5.25 56.39
C THR A 108 12.44 -6.34 56.80
N SER A 109 12.80 -7.61 56.58
CA SER A 109 11.99 -8.73 57.03
C SER A 109 12.51 -9.23 58.37
N PHE A 110 11.58 -9.34 59.30
CA PHE A 110 11.83 -9.90 60.63
C PHE A 110 11.19 -11.28 60.71
N ARG A 111 11.99 -12.28 61.14
CA ARG A 111 11.48 -13.62 61.42
C ARG A 111 11.01 -13.67 62.85
N VAL A 112 9.71 -13.86 63.06
CA VAL A 112 9.10 -13.86 64.41
C VAL A 112 9.00 -15.27 64.98
N MET A 113 8.81 -16.31 64.15
CA MET A 113 8.86 -17.70 64.53
C MET A 113 9.08 -18.59 63.32
N LYS A 114 9.32 -19.90 63.54
CA LYS A 114 9.64 -20.87 62.46
C LYS A 114 8.46 -20.92 61.47
N GLY A 115 8.69 -20.39 60.23
CA GLY A 115 7.68 -20.36 59.16
C GLY A 115 6.90 -19.05 59.03
N VAL A 116 7.06 -18.07 59.93
CA VAL A 116 6.37 -16.78 59.85
C VAL A 116 7.37 -15.62 59.80
N SER A 117 7.31 -14.83 58.75
CA SER A 117 8.10 -13.60 58.61
C SER A 117 7.18 -12.41 58.31
N PHE A 118 7.40 -11.30 58.97
CA PHE A 118 6.74 -10.03 58.69
C PHE A 118 7.72 -9.12 57.96
N ARG A 119 7.25 -8.52 56.87
CA ARG A 119 7.99 -7.50 56.15
C ARG A 119 7.40 -6.15 56.46
N VAL A 120 8.17 -5.29 57.11
CA VAL A 120 7.84 -3.88 57.33
C VAL A 120 8.64 -3.03 56.38
N GLY A 121 7.96 -2.30 55.51
CA GLY A 121 8.61 -1.40 54.58
C GLY A 121 7.58 -0.60 53.79
N SER A 122 7.98 0.57 53.35
CA SER A 122 7.16 1.38 52.46
C SER A 122 7.55 1.08 51.02
N SER A 123 6.59 0.74 50.17
CA SER A 123 6.75 0.73 48.72
C SER A 123 6.29 2.07 48.16
N ARG A 124 7.17 2.79 47.50
CA ARG A 124 6.82 3.92 46.68
C ARG A 124 7.03 3.52 45.23
N GLY A 125 5.96 3.29 44.52
CA GLY A 125 5.96 3.02 43.10
C GLY A 125 4.93 3.88 42.39
N THR A 126 5.32 4.43 41.25
CA THR A 126 4.40 5.09 40.34
C THR A 126 4.01 4.11 39.26
N TYR A 127 2.71 3.95 39.05
CA TYR A 127 2.19 3.15 37.93
C TYR A 127 2.42 3.92 36.64
N GLN A 128 3.23 3.37 35.74
CA GLN A 128 3.37 3.86 34.39
C GLN A 128 2.47 3.05 33.47
N PRO A 129 1.44 3.66 32.84
CA PRO A 129 0.64 2.98 31.84
C PRO A 129 1.53 2.52 30.69
N GLY A 130 1.30 1.32 30.20
CA GLY A 130 2.00 0.83 29.00
C GLY A 130 1.63 1.62 27.75
N PRO A 131 2.44 1.53 26.69
CA PRO A 131 2.15 2.20 25.42
C PRO A 131 0.83 1.68 24.82
N THR A 132 0.14 2.58 24.14
CA THR A 132 -1.06 2.23 23.37
C THR A 132 -0.65 1.98 21.93
N SER A 133 -0.96 0.81 21.38
CA SER A 133 -0.64 0.44 20.00
C SER A 133 -1.87 -0.07 19.26
N PRO A 134 -1.95 0.14 17.92
CA PRO A 134 -2.95 -0.50 17.07
C PRO A 134 -2.85 -2.03 17.20
N THR A 135 -3.95 -2.68 17.53
CA THR A 135 -3.97 -4.13 17.80
C THR A 135 -5.11 -4.79 17.04
N PRO A 136 -4.88 -5.90 16.32
CA PRO A 136 -5.92 -6.73 15.74
C PRO A 136 -6.86 -7.27 16.82
N ILE A 137 -8.18 -7.08 16.64
CA ILE A 137 -9.21 -7.48 17.61
C ILE A 137 -10.00 -8.66 17.11
N ASP A 138 -10.40 -8.62 15.85
CA ASP A 138 -11.24 -9.63 15.23
C ASP A 138 -10.99 -9.67 13.73
N THR A 139 -11.31 -10.82 13.10
CA THR A 139 -11.29 -10.97 11.64
C THR A 139 -12.73 -11.19 11.17
N GLY A 140 -13.07 -10.59 10.06
CA GLY A 140 -14.42 -10.65 9.52
C GLY A 140 -14.52 -10.07 8.12
N GLN A 141 -15.62 -9.41 7.86
CA GLN A 141 -15.92 -8.73 6.61
C GLN A 141 -16.04 -7.23 6.84
N ALA A 142 -15.42 -6.44 5.98
CA ALA A 142 -15.63 -5.00 5.93
C ALA A 142 -16.42 -4.63 4.67
N VAL A 143 -17.38 -3.71 4.83
CA VAL A 143 -18.17 -3.17 3.72
C VAL A 143 -18.08 -1.66 3.73
N ILE A 144 -17.66 -1.09 2.63
CA ILE A 144 -17.72 0.34 2.36
C ILE A 144 -19.04 0.60 1.63
N THR A 145 -19.85 1.51 2.14
CA THR A 145 -21.12 1.91 1.51
C THR A 145 -21.12 3.40 1.18
N ASP A 146 -22.15 3.87 0.54
CA ASP A 146 -22.38 5.31 0.31
C ASP A 146 -22.78 6.11 1.56
N GLN A 147 -22.92 5.46 2.75
CA GLN A 147 -23.35 6.11 3.99
C GLN A 147 -22.39 5.87 5.17
N ARG A 148 -21.67 4.76 5.17
CA ARG A 148 -20.84 4.31 6.28
C ARG A 148 -19.85 3.24 5.86
N VAL A 149 -18.88 2.98 6.72
CA VAL A 149 -18.10 1.74 6.69
C VAL A 149 -18.62 0.82 7.78
N ILE A 150 -18.74 -0.48 7.50
CA ILE A 150 -19.22 -1.49 8.42
C ILE A 150 -18.17 -2.57 8.52
N PHE A 151 -17.93 -3.06 9.72
CA PHE A 151 -17.19 -4.29 9.98
C PHE A 151 -18.08 -5.26 10.73
N GLY A 152 -18.18 -6.48 10.22
CA GLY A 152 -18.83 -7.61 10.87
C GLY A 152 -17.84 -8.75 11.07
N GLY A 153 -17.58 -9.08 12.32
CA GLY A 153 -16.76 -10.21 12.73
C GLY A 153 -17.48 -11.10 13.70
N THR A 154 -16.85 -12.17 14.15
CA THR A 154 -17.45 -13.14 15.08
C THR A 154 -17.50 -12.64 16.52
N LYS A 155 -16.58 -11.77 16.90
CA LYS A 155 -16.44 -11.23 18.27
C LYS A 155 -16.91 -9.79 18.37
N ALA A 156 -16.85 -9.04 17.27
CA ALA A 156 -17.14 -7.62 17.27
C ALA A 156 -17.77 -7.17 15.95
N SER A 157 -18.65 -6.17 16.05
CA SER A 157 -19.11 -5.41 14.90
C SER A 157 -18.83 -3.92 15.12
N ARG A 158 -18.57 -3.20 14.03
CA ARG A 158 -18.30 -1.76 14.07
C ARG A 158 -18.95 -1.07 12.89
N GLU A 159 -19.36 0.16 13.14
CA GLU A 159 -19.92 1.07 12.12
C GLU A 159 -19.23 2.43 12.23
N TRP A 160 -18.84 3.00 11.09
CA TRP A 160 -18.32 4.36 10.97
C TRP A 160 -19.20 5.14 9.99
N ALA A 161 -20.26 5.77 10.53
CA ALA A 161 -21.16 6.56 9.72
C ALA A 161 -20.50 7.86 9.24
N TYR A 162 -20.64 8.21 7.98
CA TYR A 162 -20.01 9.40 7.40
C TYR A 162 -20.56 10.70 8.02
N THR A 163 -21.79 10.69 8.50
CA THR A 163 -22.37 11.82 9.27
C THR A 163 -21.63 12.09 10.58
N LYS A 164 -20.83 11.15 11.07
CA LYS A 164 -20.04 11.24 12.30
C LYS A 164 -18.53 11.26 12.03
N LEU A 165 -18.14 11.19 10.76
CA LEU A 165 -16.74 11.13 10.36
C LEU A 165 -16.02 12.43 10.74
N ILE A 166 -14.92 12.31 11.48
CA ILE A 166 -13.98 13.40 11.77
C ILE A 166 -12.85 13.37 10.75
N GLY A 167 -12.31 12.17 10.46
CA GLY A 167 -11.25 11.97 9.52
C GLY A 167 -10.86 10.50 9.41
N TYR A 168 -9.98 10.23 8.48
CA TYR A 168 -9.36 8.92 8.30
C TYR A 168 -7.90 9.10 7.89
N SER A 169 -7.09 8.10 8.16
CA SER A 169 -5.68 8.07 7.72
C SER A 169 -5.30 6.64 7.34
N HIS A 170 -4.54 6.54 6.27
CA HIS A 170 -3.98 5.26 5.83
C HIS A 170 -2.62 5.05 6.47
N ALA A 171 -2.29 3.80 6.78
CA ALA A 171 -0.95 3.42 7.19
C ALA A 171 0.05 3.62 6.05
N ASP A 172 1.31 3.93 6.38
CA ASP A 172 2.37 4.19 5.39
C ASP A 172 2.63 2.96 4.49
N ASP A 173 2.49 1.75 5.04
CA ASP A 173 2.61 0.50 4.32
C ASP A 173 1.36 0.12 3.51
N GLY A 174 0.31 0.91 3.60
CA GLY A 174 -0.94 0.68 2.89
C GLY A 174 -1.80 -0.47 3.40
N SER A 175 -1.48 -1.08 4.52
CA SER A 175 -2.13 -2.31 4.99
C SER A 175 -3.44 -2.10 5.72
N TRP A 176 -3.70 -0.90 6.25
CA TRP A 176 -4.90 -0.59 7.02
C TRP A 176 -5.27 0.90 7.00
N THR A 177 -6.51 1.18 7.36
CA THR A 177 -7.05 2.55 7.49
C THR A 177 -7.61 2.77 8.89
N ALA A 178 -7.12 3.80 9.57
CA ALA A 178 -7.72 4.33 10.78
C ALA A 178 -8.90 5.23 10.43
N ILE A 179 -10.03 5.08 11.14
CA ILE A 179 -11.24 5.87 10.91
C ILE A 179 -11.67 6.48 12.24
N GLN A 180 -11.77 7.79 12.25
CA GLN A 180 -12.12 8.57 13.45
C GLN A 180 -13.55 9.12 13.32
N VAL A 181 -14.36 8.86 14.31
CA VAL A 181 -15.77 9.32 14.36
C VAL A 181 -16.08 10.01 15.68
N SER A 182 -16.95 11.01 15.66
CA SER A 182 -17.26 11.87 16.79
C SER A 182 -17.98 11.18 17.96
N ASN A 183 -18.61 10.03 17.70
CA ASN A 183 -19.32 9.25 18.70
C ASN A 183 -18.44 8.18 19.40
N ARG A 184 -17.13 8.18 19.18
CA ARG A 184 -16.16 7.29 19.82
C ARG A 184 -14.93 8.04 20.27
N GLN A 185 -14.45 7.71 21.47
CA GLN A 185 -13.24 8.31 22.03
C GLN A 185 -11.95 7.71 21.46
N LYS A 186 -12.01 6.44 21.04
CA LYS A 186 -10.83 5.72 20.50
C LYS A 186 -10.96 5.56 19.00
N THR A 187 -9.92 5.95 18.28
CA THR A 187 -9.79 5.67 16.86
C THR A 187 -9.71 4.17 16.65
N SER A 188 -10.48 3.65 15.72
CA SER A 188 -10.44 2.25 15.30
C SER A 188 -10.33 2.21 13.77
N GLY A 189 -9.97 1.05 13.22
CA GLY A 189 -9.77 0.97 11.79
C GLY A 189 -9.92 -0.43 11.24
N ILE A 190 -9.67 -0.55 9.95
CA ILE A 190 -9.79 -1.79 9.18
C ILE A 190 -8.45 -2.09 8.52
N GLY A 191 -7.93 -3.28 8.82
CA GLY A 191 -6.82 -3.90 8.10
C GLY A 191 -7.35 -4.75 6.95
N TYR A 192 -6.70 -4.64 5.82
CA TYR A 192 -7.08 -5.33 4.56
C TYR A 192 -5.86 -5.90 3.82
N GLY A 193 -4.68 -5.73 4.39
CA GLY A 193 -3.41 -6.15 3.81
C GLY A 193 -2.91 -5.23 2.69
N THR A 194 -1.64 -5.33 2.38
CA THR A 194 -0.99 -4.47 1.37
C THR A 194 -1.50 -4.72 -0.05
N GLU A 195 -1.85 -5.97 -0.36
CA GLU A 195 -2.34 -6.37 -1.70
C GLU A 195 -3.65 -5.69 -2.10
N HIS A 196 -4.47 -5.32 -1.13
CA HIS A 196 -5.77 -4.68 -1.36
C HIS A 196 -5.78 -3.19 -1.00
N GLY A 197 -4.61 -2.65 -0.67
CA GLY A 197 -4.47 -1.30 -0.13
C GLY A 197 -5.03 -0.22 -1.03
N ASP A 198 -4.61 -0.19 -2.27
CA ASP A 198 -4.99 0.85 -3.22
C ASP A 198 -6.48 0.79 -3.57
N LEU A 199 -7.01 -0.42 -3.77
CA LEU A 199 -8.43 -0.60 -4.03
C LEU A 199 -9.29 -0.17 -2.83
N PHE A 200 -8.91 -0.55 -1.61
CA PHE A 200 -9.67 -0.18 -0.42
C PHE A 200 -9.68 1.35 -0.21
N ARG A 201 -8.52 1.99 -0.36
CA ARG A 201 -8.39 3.45 -0.25
C ARG A 201 -9.23 4.15 -1.29
N PHE A 202 -9.06 3.80 -2.56
CA PHE A 202 -9.83 4.38 -3.65
C PHE A 202 -11.34 4.24 -3.44
N ARG A 203 -11.83 3.05 -3.05
CA ARG A 203 -13.25 2.81 -2.82
C ARG A 203 -13.79 3.59 -1.62
N LEU A 204 -12.99 3.77 -0.58
CA LEU A 204 -13.35 4.59 0.58
C LEU A 204 -13.47 6.07 0.18
N GLU A 205 -12.51 6.59 -0.55
CA GLU A 205 -12.52 7.97 -1.02
C GLU A 205 -13.68 8.22 -1.97
N LEU A 206 -13.92 7.32 -2.92
CA LEU A 206 -15.05 7.40 -3.85
C LEU A 206 -16.42 7.39 -3.12
N ALA A 207 -16.57 6.52 -2.12
CA ALA A 207 -17.78 6.44 -1.33
C ALA A 207 -18.02 7.73 -0.52
N ILE A 208 -16.99 8.26 0.14
CA ILE A 208 -17.06 9.52 0.88
C ILE A 208 -17.32 10.70 -0.05
N ALA A 209 -16.66 10.76 -1.21
CA ALA A 209 -16.86 11.78 -2.21
C ALA A 209 -18.29 11.77 -2.75
N THR A 210 -18.84 10.58 -2.99
CA THR A 210 -20.23 10.37 -3.40
C THR A 210 -21.21 10.82 -2.32
N TRP A 211 -20.94 10.47 -1.05
CA TRP A 211 -21.76 10.91 0.08
C TRP A 211 -21.78 12.44 0.25
N ARG A 212 -20.64 13.12 0.02
CA ARG A 212 -20.56 14.59 0.09
C ARG A 212 -21.29 15.30 -1.05
N GLY A 213 -21.55 14.61 -2.15
CA GLY A 213 -22.24 15.15 -3.32
C GLY A 213 -21.38 15.99 -4.27
N SER A 214 -20.40 16.75 -3.75
CA SER A 214 -19.52 17.62 -4.57
C SER A 214 -18.06 17.12 -4.65
N GLY A 215 -17.70 16.11 -3.89
CA GLY A 215 -16.31 15.63 -3.83
C GLY A 215 -15.90 14.74 -5.00
N ARG A 216 -16.86 14.21 -5.74
CA ARG A 216 -16.61 13.24 -6.81
C ARG A 216 -15.92 13.87 -8.02
N ASP A 217 -16.34 15.06 -8.43
CA ASP A 217 -15.69 15.78 -9.53
C ASP A 217 -14.23 16.11 -9.18
N THR A 218 -13.98 16.54 -7.94
CA THR A 218 -12.61 16.76 -7.44
C THR A 218 -11.76 15.49 -7.50
N LEU A 219 -12.31 14.35 -7.06
CA LEU A 219 -11.59 13.06 -7.13
C LEU A 219 -11.26 12.67 -8.58
N ILE A 220 -12.20 12.89 -9.51
CA ILE A 220 -11.97 12.61 -10.93
C ILE A 220 -10.88 13.52 -11.51
N ASP A 221 -10.89 14.81 -11.18
CA ASP A 221 -9.88 15.76 -11.64
C ASP A 221 -8.49 15.44 -11.07
N ASP A 222 -8.41 15.01 -9.80
CA ASP A 222 -7.18 14.55 -9.17
C ASP A 222 -6.63 13.29 -9.86
N LEU A 223 -7.48 12.31 -10.14
CA LEU A 223 -7.08 11.10 -10.88
C LEU A 223 -6.56 11.43 -12.28
N ARG A 224 -7.23 12.32 -13.01
CA ARG A 224 -6.79 12.79 -14.32
C ARG A 224 -5.45 13.52 -14.25
N SER A 225 -5.19 14.26 -13.17
CA SER A 225 -3.89 14.89 -12.95
C SER A 225 -2.81 13.85 -12.73
N GLN A 226 -3.07 12.84 -11.90
CA GLN A 226 -2.14 11.74 -11.66
C GLN A 226 -1.86 10.94 -12.94
N ILE A 227 -2.86 10.67 -13.77
CA ILE A 227 -2.66 10.01 -15.08
C ILE A 227 -1.72 10.82 -15.96
N ARG A 228 -1.94 12.14 -16.09
CA ARG A 228 -1.06 13.01 -16.91
C ARG A 228 0.37 13.05 -16.38
N GLU A 229 0.56 13.12 -15.07
CA GLU A 229 1.88 13.08 -14.43
C GLU A 229 2.57 11.74 -14.67
N HIS A 230 1.81 10.65 -14.57
CA HIS A 230 2.31 9.31 -14.83
C HIS A 230 2.68 9.12 -16.30
N GLU A 231 1.87 9.61 -17.25
CA GLU A 231 2.18 9.61 -18.68
C GLU A 231 3.49 10.32 -19.00
N ALA A 232 3.77 11.44 -18.31
CA ALA A 232 5.03 12.16 -18.47
C ALA A 232 6.26 11.39 -17.96
N SER A 233 6.07 10.38 -17.09
CA SER A 233 7.13 9.53 -16.55
C SER A 233 7.38 8.24 -17.35
N ARG A 234 6.76 8.08 -18.52
CA ARG A 234 6.85 6.87 -19.32
C ARG A 234 8.32 6.53 -19.62
N PRO A 235 8.77 5.29 -19.37
CA PRO A 235 10.12 4.85 -19.68
C PRO A 235 10.48 5.06 -21.16
N VAL A 236 11.73 5.45 -21.43
CA VAL A 236 12.25 5.66 -22.79
C VAL A 236 13.11 4.48 -23.19
N GLU A 237 12.86 3.95 -24.39
CA GLU A 237 13.62 2.83 -24.92
C GLU A 237 15.10 3.18 -25.10
N PRO A 238 16.04 2.38 -24.56
CA PRO A 238 17.46 2.62 -24.70
C PRO A 238 17.90 2.46 -26.15
N GLN A 239 18.60 3.49 -26.67
CA GLN A 239 19.14 3.49 -28.03
C GLN A 239 20.48 2.76 -28.08
N PRO A 240 20.80 2.02 -29.17
CA PRO A 240 22.15 1.51 -29.41
C PRO A 240 23.14 2.67 -29.55
N LEU A 241 24.27 2.58 -28.84
CA LEU A 241 25.36 3.54 -28.90
C LEU A 241 26.16 3.37 -30.17
#